data_e741ec80deba961b911ba265f7e784d3
#
_entry.id   e741ec80deba961b911ba265f7e784d3
#
_cell.length_a   1.000
_cell.length_b   1.000
_cell.length_c   1.000
_cell.angle_alpha   90.00
_cell.angle_beta   90.00
_cell.angle_gamma   90.00
#
_symmetry.space_group_name_H-M   'P 1'
#
loop_
_entity.id
_entity.type
_entity.pdbx_description
1 polymer ?
#
loop_
_entity_poly.entity_id
_entity_poly.type
_entity_poly.pdbx_seq_one_letter_code
_entity_poly.pdbx_strand_id
1 'polypeptide(L)'
;MATVAAPIDATSTAAWKALEAHQEKLEAEGIDLKAWFAADAERVNKLSFDAGDLHFDLSKNLVTAETVKLLCDLAREVKLEERRDAMFSGEHINTTEDRAVLHTALRRPASEKGQLIVDGQDVVADVHEVLDRMYAFAERVRSGEWKGVTGKKIEHLVSIGIGGSDLGPVMAYEALRPYA
;
A
#
# COMPACT_ATOMS: atom_id res chain seq x y z
N MET A 1 15.71 22.06 3.62
CA MET A 1 14.71 21.10 3.14
C MET A 1 13.49 21.88 2.68
N ALA A 2 12.89 21.56 1.53
CA ALA A 2 11.61 22.15 1.14
C ALA A 2 10.53 21.60 2.08
N THR A 3 9.80 22.49 2.72
CA THR A 3 8.70 22.09 3.62
C THR A 3 7.55 21.62 2.73
N VAL A 4 7.17 20.37 2.87
CA VAL A 4 5.97 19.83 2.18
C VAL A 4 4.76 20.67 2.60
N ALA A 5 3.97 21.10 1.62
CA ALA A 5 2.74 21.83 1.91
C ALA A 5 1.82 21.00 2.80
N ALA A 6 1.14 21.64 3.74
CA ALA A 6 0.15 20.97 4.58
C ALA A 6 -0.90 20.22 3.71
N PRO A 7 -1.43 19.09 4.18
CA PRO A 7 -2.50 18.39 3.46
C PRO A 7 -3.70 19.32 3.22
N ILE A 8 -4.25 19.27 2.01
CA ILE A 8 -5.49 19.97 1.70
C ILE A 8 -6.64 19.22 2.38
N ASP A 9 -7.49 19.93 3.10
CA ASP A 9 -8.72 19.35 3.62
C ASP A 9 -9.66 19.02 2.44
N ALA A 10 -9.83 17.74 2.17
CA ALA A 10 -10.66 17.25 1.08
C ALA A 10 -12.10 17.80 1.15
N THR A 11 -12.67 17.90 2.36
CA THR A 11 -14.06 18.35 2.56
C THR A 11 -14.28 19.81 2.19
N SER A 12 -13.22 20.61 2.14
CA SER A 12 -13.27 22.01 1.75
C SER A 12 -13.27 22.22 0.22
N THR A 13 -13.00 21.18 -0.57
CA THR A 13 -12.80 21.25 -2.02
C THR A 13 -14.11 21.29 -2.80
N ALA A 14 -14.06 21.82 -4.02
CA ALA A 14 -15.20 21.81 -4.93
C ALA A 14 -15.52 20.38 -5.40
N ALA A 15 -14.49 19.56 -5.61
CA ALA A 15 -14.66 18.16 -6.00
C ALA A 15 -15.37 17.33 -4.93
N TRP A 16 -15.09 17.58 -3.65
CA TRP A 16 -15.83 16.92 -2.56
C TRP A 16 -17.32 17.26 -2.60
N LYS A 17 -17.66 18.53 -2.73
CA LYS A 17 -19.06 18.98 -2.84
C LYS A 17 -19.77 18.39 -4.04
N ALA A 18 -19.06 18.22 -5.17
CA ALA A 18 -19.60 17.55 -6.34
C ALA A 18 -19.88 16.06 -6.09
N LEU A 19 -19.02 15.37 -5.30
CA LEU A 19 -19.26 13.99 -4.87
C LEU A 19 -20.47 13.89 -3.93
N GLU A 20 -20.62 14.79 -2.99
CA GLU A 20 -21.80 14.84 -2.09
C GLU A 20 -23.09 14.99 -2.90
N ALA A 21 -23.14 15.96 -3.81
CA ALA A 21 -24.29 16.15 -4.70
C ALA A 21 -24.58 14.94 -5.59
N HIS A 22 -23.51 14.27 -6.07
CA HIS A 22 -23.65 13.04 -6.85
C HIS A 22 -24.20 11.87 -6.02
N GLN A 23 -23.77 11.73 -4.76
CA GLN A 23 -24.32 10.74 -3.84
C GLN A 23 -25.80 10.98 -3.58
N GLU A 24 -26.19 12.21 -3.23
CA GLU A 24 -27.61 12.59 -3.02
C GLU A 24 -28.45 12.25 -4.24
N LYS A 25 -27.96 12.53 -5.44
CA LYS A 25 -28.63 12.19 -6.70
C LYS A 25 -28.83 10.68 -6.85
N LEU A 26 -27.78 9.88 -6.62
CA LEU A 26 -27.87 8.41 -6.73
C LEU A 26 -28.86 7.83 -5.70
N GLU A 27 -28.87 8.35 -4.48
CA GLU A 27 -29.83 7.94 -3.44
C GLU A 27 -31.25 8.28 -3.83
N ALA A 28 -31.50 9.47 -4.37
CA ALA A 28 -32.82 9.90 -4.81
C ALA A 28 -33.35 9.09 -6.01
N GLU A 29 -32.48 8.69 -6.92
CA GLU A 29 -32.81 7.82 -8.06
C GLU A 29 -33.01 6.35 -7.67
N GLY A 30 -32.53 5.95 -6.50
CA GLY A 30 -32.52 4.58 -5.99
C GLY A 30 -31.35 3.77 -6.51
N ILE A 31 -30.53 3.27 -5.59
CA ILE A 31 -29.36 2.43 -5.91
C ILE A 31 -29.81 0.98 -6.09
N ASP A 32 -29.85 0.52 -7.34
CA ASP A 32 -30.13 -0.87 -7.68
C ASP A 32 -29.06 -1.40 -8.65
N LEU A 33 -28.12 -2.17 -8.11
CA LEU A 33 -27.02 -2.75 -8.86
C LEU A 33 -27.50 -3.69 -9.98
N LYS A 34 -28.59 -4.43 -9.76
CA LYS A 34 -29.15 -5.33 -10.77
C LYS A 34 -29.72 -4.53 -11.94
N ALA A 35 -30.43 -3.44 -11.66
CA ALA A 35 -30.93 -2.54 -12.68
C ALA A 35 -29.78 -1.89 -13.47
N TRP A 36 -28.70 -1.50 -12.81
CA TRP A 36 -27.51 -0.94 -13.49
C TRP A 36 -26.86 -1.93 -14.44
N PHE A 37 -26.74 -3.21 -14.07
CA PHE A 37 -26.24 -4.25 -14.95
C PHE A 37 -27.19 -4.53 -16.12
N ALA A 38 -28.49 -4.49 -15.89
CA ALA A 38 -29.49 -4.69 -16.96
C ALA A 38 -29.50 -3.53 -17.96
N ALA A 39 -29.25 -2.30 -17.50
CA ALA A 39 -29.26 -1.10 -18.32
C ALA A 39 -27.98 -0.88 -19.14
N ASP A 40 -26.84 -1.42 -18.70
CA ASP A 40 -25.53 -1.22 -19.35
C ASP A 40 -24.75 -2.53 -19.44
N ALA A 41 -24.83 -3.19 -20.59
CA ALA A 41 -24.10 -4.43 -20.89
C ALA A 41 -22.56 -4.24 -20.83
N GLU A 42 -22.08 -3.01 -21.05
CA GLU A 42 -20.65 -2.67 -21.01
C GLU A 42 -20.17 -2.25 -19.61
N ARG A 43 -21.00 -2.34 -18.60
CA ARG A 43 -20.66 -1.90 -17.23
C ARG A 43 -19.37 -2.53 -16.71
N VAL A 44 -19.17 -3.83 -16.94
CA VAL A 44 -17.94 -4.53 -16.52
C VAL A 44 -16.73 -3.90 -17.21
N ASN A 45 -16.77 -3.77 -18.54
CA ASN A 45 -15.66 -3.22 -19.31
C ASN A 45 -15.33 -1.76 -18.94
N LYS A 46 -16.36 -0.95 -18.65
CA LYS A 46 -16.19 0.45 -18.25
C LYS A 46 -15.63 0.66 -16.85
N LEU A 47 -15.83 -0.31 -15.97
CA LEU A 47 -15.45 -0.23 -14.56
C LEU A 47 -14.35 -1.24 -14.18
N SER A 48 -13.71 -1.88 -15.17
CA SER A 48 -12.55 -2.72 -14.97
C SER A 48 -11.31 -2.08 -15.59
N PHE A 49 -10.16 -2.26 -14.94
CA PHE A 49 -8.87 -1.76 -15.43
C PHE A 49 -7.73 -2.57 -14.84
N ASP A 50 -6.59 -2.54 -15.51
CA ASP A 50 -5.36 -3.17 -15.06
C ASP A 50 -4.38 -2.12 -14.49
N ALA A 51 -3.71 -2.48 -13.41
CA ALA A 51 -2.62 -1.68 -12.84
C ALA A 51 -1.46 -2.62 -12.51
N GLY A 52 -0.42 -2.60 -13.35
CA GLY A 52 0.64 -3.61 -13.31
C GLY A 52 0.06 -4.99 -13.56
N ASP A 53 0.33 -5.93 -12.65
CA ASP A 53 -0.16 -7.31 -12.74
C ASP A 53 -1.52 -7.52 -12.02
N LEU A 54 -2.15 -6.45 -11.56
CA LEU A 54 -3.42 -6.52 -10.86
C LEU A 54 -4.57 -6.10 -11.77
N HIS A 55 -5.61 -6.94 -11.81
CA HIS A 55 -6.88 -6.62 -12.46
C HIS A 55 -7.90 -6.15 -11.42
N PHE A 56 -8.47 -4.97 -11.64
CA PHE A 56 -9.49 -4.37 -10.78
C PHE A 56 -10.85 -4.38 -11.49
N ASP A 57 -11.87 -4.90 -10.83
CA ASP A 57 -13.26 -4.87 -11.27
C ASP A 57 -14.11 -4.13 -10.23
N LEU A 58 -14.50 -2.91 -10.56
CA LEU A 58 -15.38 -2.08 -9.74
C LEU A 58 -16.86 -2.23 -10.13
N SER A 59 -17.19 -3.09 -11.08
CA SER A 59 -18.55 -3.18 -11.62
C SER A 59 -19.61 -3.54 -10.59
N LYS A 60 -19.22 -4.26 -9.52
CA LYS A 60 -20.09 -4.66 -8.40
C LYS A 60 -20.09 -3.67 -7.23
N ASN A 61 -19.31 -2.61 -7.31
CA ASN A 61 -19.36 -1.51 -6.36
C ASN A 61 -20.53 -0.57 -6.70
N LEU A 62 -21.02 0.15 -5.69
CA LEU A 62 -22.11 1.13 -5.87
C LEU A 62 -21.60 2.44 -6.49
N VAL A 63 -20.90 2.31 -7.60
CA VAL A 63 -20.29 3.42 -8.35
C VAL A 63 -20.71 3.40 -9.81
N THR A 64 -20.68 4.57 -10.41
CA THR A 64 -20.89 4.79 -11.85
C THR A 64 -19.60 5.32 -12.48
N ALA A 65 -19.53 5.42 -13.80
CA ALA A 65 -18.42 6.09 -14.48
C ALA A 65 -18.28 7.56 -14.05
N GLU A 66 -19.39 8.24 -13.76
CA GLU A 66 -19.39 9.60 -13.20
C GLU A 66 -18.76 9.64 -11.81
N THR A 67 -19.09 8.67 -10.95
CA THR A 67 -18.47 8.54 -9.63
C THR A 67 -16.95 8.44 -9.73
N VAL A 68 -16.45 7.57 -10.61
CA VAL A 68 -15.00 7.39 -10.81
C VAL A 68 -14.34 8.69 -11.30
N LYS A 69 -15.00 9.39 -12.23
CA LYS A 69 -14.51 10.70 -12.71
C LYS A 69 -14.41 11.72 -11.58
N LEU A 70 -15.45 11.85 -10.76
CA LEU A 70 -15.47 12.79 -9.63
C LEU A 70 -14.42 12.44 -8.57
N LEU A 71 -14.18 11.16 -8.30
CA LEU A 71 -13.11 10.71 -7.41
C LEU A 71 -11.71 11.06 -7.96
N CYS A 72 -11.51 10.94 -9.27
CA CYS A 72 -10.27 11.38 -9.91
C CYS A 72 -10.10 12.91 -9.83
N ASP A 73 -11.18 13.67 -9.99
CA ASP A 73 -11.15 15.13 -9.87
C ASP A 73 -10.80 15.54 -8.43
N LEU A 74 -11.34 14.85 -7.41
CA LEU A 74 -10.95 15.05 -6.01
C LEU A 74 -9.48 14.74 -5.79
N ALA A 75 -8.98 13.61 -6.31
CA ALA A 75 -7.58 13.23 -6.18
C ALA A 75 -6.63 14.30 -6.75
N ARG A 76 -6.99 14.92 -7.87
CA ARG A 76 -6.23 16.02 -8.48
C ARG A 76 -6.30 17.29 -7.62
N GLU A 77 -7.49 17.65 -7.13
CA GLU A 77 -7.68 18.87 -6.34
C GLU A 77 -6.92 18.79 -5.01
N VAL A 78 -6.85 17.63 -4.36
CA VAL A 78 -6.05 17.40 -3.14
C VAL A 78 -4.58 17.11 -3.44
N LYS A 79 -4.14 17.20 -4.70
CA LYS A 79 -2.75 17.02 -5.14
C LYS A 79 -2.16 15.65 -4.77
N LEU A 80 -2.95 14.58 -4.99
CA LEU A 80 -2.53 13.21 -4.66
C LEU A 80 -1.22 12.82 -5.34
N GLU A 81 -1.03 13.18 -6.63
CA GLU A 81 0.18 12.85 -7.39
C GLU A 81 1.41 13.54 -6.82
N GLU A 82 1.33 14.82 -6.49
CA GLU A 82 2.43 15.56 -5.86
C GLU A 82 2.82 14.95 -4.52
N ARG A 83 1.84 14.55 -3.72
CA ARG A 83 2.10 13.90 -2.42
C ARG A 83 2.67 12.49 -2.57
N ARG A 84 2.24 11.73 -3.57
CA ARG A 84 2.85 10.44 -3.91
C ARG A 84 4.32 10.63 -4.26
N ASP A 85 4.62 11.59 -5.12
CA ASP A 85 6.00 11.83 -5.56
C ASP A 85 6.88 12.33 -4.41
N ALA A 86 6.35 13.16 -3.54
CA ALA A 86 6.99 13.57 -2.29
C ALA A 86 7.27 12.37 -1.35
N MET A 87 6.34 11.41 -1.25
CA MET A 87 6.57 10.18 -0.50
C MET A 87 7.73 9.35 -1.09
N PHE A 88 7.78 9.20 -2.41
CA PHE A 88 8.85 8.44 -3.06
C PHE A 88 10.21 9.12 -2.99
N SER A 89 10.24 10.46 -2.92
CA SER A 89 11.48 11.24 -2.75
C SER A 89 11.97 11.30 -1.31
N GLY A 90 11.18 10.83 -0.34
CA GLY A 90 11.53 10.83 1.08
C GLY A 90 11.29 12.16 1.77
N GLU A 91 10.43 13.01 1.23
CA GLU A 91 10.00 14.22 1.91
C GLU A 91 9.14 13.89 3.14
N HIS A 92 9.15 14.77 4.15
CA HIS A 92 8.42 14.58 5.40
C HIS A 92 6.92 14.82 5.21
N ILE A 93 6.23 13.88 4.51
CA ILE A 93 4.80 13.98 4.24
C ILE A 93 3.91 13.65 5.45
N ASN A 94 4.45 12.99 6.46
CA ASN A 94 3.79 12.84 7.76
C ASN A 94 4.05 14.11 8.59
N THR A 95 3.22 15.13 8.36
CA THR A 95 3.38 16.44 8.97
C THR A 95 3.07 16.49 10.46
N THR A 96 2.39 15.48 11.02
CA THR A 96 2.07 15.40 12.45
C THR A 96 3.25 14.94 13.29
N GLU A 97 4.13 14.13 12.72
CA GLU A 97 5.31 13.57 13.40
C GLU A 97 6.62 14.08 12.80
N ASP A 98 6.53 14.92 11.76
CA ASP A 98 7.68 15.41 10.99
C ASP A 98 8.57 14.27 10.49
N ARG A 99 7.96 13.33 9.74
CA ARG A 99 8.64 12.14 9.23
C ARG A 99 8.38 11.90 7.75
N ALA A 100 9.38 11.34 7.09
CA ALA A 100 9.21 10.70 5.81
C ALA A 100 8.38 9.40 5.98
N VAL A 101 7.69 8.99 4.91
CA VAL A 101 6.91 7.74 4.86
C VAL A 101 7.59 6.83 3.84
N LEU A 102 8.51 5.99 4.31
CA LEU A 102 9.47 5.27 3.48
C LEU A 102 9.13 3.79 3.26
N HIS A 103 7.87 3.41 3.24
CA HIS A 103 7.46 2.05 2.91
C HIS A 103 8.02 1.57 1.56
N THR A 104 8.21 2.49 0.62
CA THR A 104 8.78 2.23 -0.70
C THR A 104 10.26 1.84 -0.65
N ALA A 105 11.01 2.33 0.34
CA ALA A 105 12.43 1.98 0.51
C ALA A 105 12.64 0.48 0.76
N LEU A 106 11.68 -0.19 1.44
CA LEU A 106 11.71 -1.63 1.68
C LEU A 106 11.64 -2.48 0.40
N ARG A 107 11.26 -1.87 -0.73
CA ARG A 107 11.11 -2.54 -2.03
C ARG A 107 12.22 -2.17 -3.03
N ARG A 108 13.09 -1.24 -2.66
CA ARG A 108 14.20 -0.83 -3.54
C ARG A 108 15.30 -1.89 -3.58
N PRO A 109 15.84 -2.21 -4.76
CA PRO A 109 16.94 -3.16 -4.87
C PRO A 109 18.24 -2.59 -4.30
N ALA A 110 19.16 -3.48 -3.90
CA ALA A 110 20.47 -3.08 -3.36
C ALA A 110 21.32 -2.23 -4.31
N SER A 111 21.06 -2.31 -5.63
CA SER A 111 21.72 -1.49 -6.65
C SER A 111 21.36 0.01 -6.55
N GLU A 112 20.35 0.35 -5.78
CA GLU A 112 19.92 1.74 -5.55
C GLU A 112 20.48 2.35 -4.26
N LYS A 113 21.43 1.68 -3.58
CA LYS A 113 22.18 2.27 -2.47
C LYS A 113 22.84 3.59 -2.91
N GLY A 114 22.74 4.63 -2.08
CA GLY A 114 23.22 5.98 -2.39
C GLY A 114 22.25 6.85 -3.18
N GLN A 115 21.10 6.33 -3.65
CA GLN A 115 20.16 7.08 -4.47
C GLN A 115 19.03 7.76 -3.68
N LEU A 116 18.80 7.35 -2.43
CA LEU A 116 17.77 7.94 -1.57
C LEU A 116 18.37 8.31 -0.23
N ILE A 117 18.72 9.57 -0.10
CA ILE A 117 19.28 10.13 1.13
C ILE A 117 18.18 10.92 1.84
N VAL A 118 17.80 10.51 3.03
CA VAL A 118 16.81 11.18 3.87
C VAL A 118 17.44 11.50 5.21
N ASP A 119 17.39 12.78 5.63
CA ASP A 119 18.00 13.28 6.86
C ASP A 119 19.50 12.92 7.01
N GLY A 120 20.19 12.85 5.89
CA GLY A 120 21.61 12.50 5.84
C GLY A 120 21.92 11.01 5.91
N GLN A 121 20.90 10.14 5.89
CA GLN A 121 21.04 8.68 5.89
C GLN A 121 20.71 8.09 4.53
N ASP A 122 21.47 7.11 4.09
CA ASP A 122 21.15 6.28 2.94
C ASP A 122 20.16 5.18 3.37
N VAL A 123 18.87 5.49 3.23
CA VAL A 123 17.80 4.60 3.71
C VAL A 123 17.75 3.26 2.98
N VAL A 124 18.24 3.19 1.73
CA VAL A 124 18.33 1.92 1.00
C VAL A 124 19.47 1.06 1.55
N ALA A 125 20.61 1.67 1.86
CA ALA A 125 21.72 0.97 2.50
C ALA A 125 21.31 0.42 3.87
N ASP A 126 20.61 1.22 4.68
CA ASP A 126 20.14 0.82 6.02
C ASP A 126 19.19 -0.38 5.94
N VAL A 127 18.23 -0.36 5.00
CA VAL A 127 17.31 -1.50 4.77
C VAL A 127 18.08 -2.76 4.42
N HIS A 128 19.03 -2.68 3.48
CA HIS A 128 19.78 -3.86 3.05
C HIS A 128 20.77 -4.35 4.12
N GLU A 129 21.33 -3.48 4.95
CA GLU A 129 22.15 -3.92 6.10
C GLU A 129 21.32 -4.79 7.06
N VAL A 130 20.08 -4.38 7.35
CA VAL A 130 19.19 -5.16 8.21
C VAL A 130 18.81 -6.49 7.55
N LEU A 131 18.48 -6.48 6.27
CA LEU A 131 18.18 -7.70 5.50
C LEU A 131 19.35 -8.68 5.48
N ASP A 132 20.56 -8.20 5.23
CA ASP A 132 21.78 -9.03 5.20
C ASP A 132 22.01 -9.70 6.56
N ARG A 133 21.85 -8.96 7.67
CA ARG A 133 21.93 -9.53 9.03
C ARG A 133 20.85 -10.56 9.29
N MET A 134 19.63 -10.30 8.85
CA MET A 134 18.50 -11.22 9.00
C MET A 134 18.74 -12.52 8.22
N TYR A 135 19.17 -12.42 6.97
CA TYR A 135 19.48 -13.59 6.14
C TYR A 135 20.64 -14.40 6.71
N ALA A 136 21.71 -13.74 7.15
CA ALA A 136 22.85 -14.42 7.77
C ALA A 136 22.42 -15.17 9.05
N PHE A 137 21.56 -14.57 9.87
CA PHE A 137 21.03 -15.22 11.06
C PHE A 137 20.13 -16.42 10.70
N ALA A 138 19.22 -16.24 9.73
CA ALA A 138 18.36 -17.31 9.27
C ALA A 138 19.17 -18.53 8.76
N GLU A 139 20.25 -18.28 8.03
CA GLU A 139 21.13 -19.35 7.56
C GLU A 139 21.85 -20.09 8.70
N ARG A 140 22.29 -19.38 9.72
CA ARG A 140 22.87 -20.00 10.92
C ARG A 140 21.88 -20.89 11.66
N VAL A 141 20.61 -20.52 11.71
CA VAL A 141 19.54 -21.37 12.28
C VAL A 141 19.31 -22.60 11.41
N ARG A 142 19.19 -22.41 10.09
CA ARG A 142 18.92 -23.49 9.12
C ARG A 142 20.06 -24.51 9.03
N SER A 143 21.29 -24.05 9.02
CA SER A 143 22.48 -24.95 9.04
C SER A 143 22.64 -25.72 10.34
N GLY A 144 22.04 -25.23 11.44
CA GLY A 144 22.23 -25.78 12.79
C GLY A 144 23.50 -25.26 13.48
N GLU A 145 24.15 -24.23 12.95
CA GLU A 145 25.20 -23.49 13.62
C GLU A 145 24.66 -22.80 14.88
N TRP A 146 23.50 -22.16 14.73
CA TRP A 146 22.79 -21.61 15.89
C TRP A 146 21.99 -22.69 16.58
N LYS A 147 22.30 -22.90 17.86
CA LYS A 147 21.72 -23.97 18.67
C LYS A 147 20.93 -23.40 19.84
N GLY A 148 19.97 -24.18 20.32
CA GLY A 148 19.26 -23.88 21.55
C GLY A 148 20.16 -24.02 22.79
N VAL A 149 19.67 -23.62 23.97
CA VAL A 149 20.38 -23.66 25.23
C VAL A 149 20.90 -25.05 25.61
N THR A 150 20.22 -26.10 25.09
CA THR A 150 20.62 -27.52 25.30
C THR A 150 21.71 -28.00 24.33
N GLY A 151 22.21 -27.13 23.44
CA GLY A 151 23.17 -27.50 22.40
C GLY A 151 22.57 -28.23 21.20
N LYS A 152 21.24 -28.43 21.15
CA LYS A 152 20.53 -29.07 20.05
C LYS A 152 20.20 -28.09 18.94
N LYS A 153 20.13 -28.60 17.70
CA LYS A 153 19.63 -27.86 16.57
C LYS A 153 18.17 -27.42 16.82
N ILE A 154 17.81 -26.23 16.35
CA ILE A 154 16.43 -25.72 16.37
C ILE A 154 15.66 -26.41 15.25
N GLU A 155 14.61 -27.15 15.61
CA GLU A 155 13.74 -27.89 14.68
C GLU A 155 12.34 -27.28 14.59
N HIS A 156 11.94 -26.52 15.61
CA HIS A 156 10.61 -25.92 15.69
C HIS A 156 10.71 -24.42 15.95
N LEU A 157 9.95 -23.67 15.18
CA LEU A 157 9.72 -22.23 15.36
C LEU A 157 8.26 -22.02 15.70
N VAL A 158 8.00 -21.27 16.76
CA VAL A 158 6.64 -20.85 17.14
C VAL A 158 6.54 -19.34 16.91
N SER A 159 5.69 -18.95 15.96
CA SER A 159 5.33 -17.54 15.75
C SER A 159 4.08 -17.22 16.57
N ILE A 160 4.16 -16.17 17.37
CA ILE A 160 3.06 -15.72 18.21
C ILE A 160 2.68 -14.31 17.74
N GLY A 161 1.42 -14.13 17.39
CA GLY A 161 0.91 -12.84 16.93
C GLY A 161 -0.61 -12.81 17.00
N ILE A 162 -1.17 -11.59 16.87
CA ILE A 162 -2.60 -11.38 16.77
C ILE A 162 -2.89 -10.39 15.65
N GLY A 163 -3.95 -10.62 14.88
CA GLY A 163 -4.34 -9.75 13.78
C GLY A 163 -3.23 -9.51 12.77
N GLY A 164 -2.81 -8.26 12.59
CA GLY A 164 -1.77 -7.89 11.63
C GLY A 164 -0.39 -8.50 11.89
N SER A 165 -0.08 -8.88 13.13
CA SER A 165 1.18 -9.56 13.47
C SER A 165 1.19 -11.03 13.09
N ASP A 166 0.03 -11.63 12.87
CA ASP A 166 -0.12 -13.06 12.58
C ASP A 166 -0.49 -13.35 11.12
N LEU A 167 -1.44 -12.58 10.56
CA LEU A 167 -2.02 -12.91 9.26
C LEU A 167 -1.00 -12.86 8.10
N GLY A 168 -0.05 -11.93 8.12
CA GLY A 168 1.01 -11.86 7.11
C GLY A 168 1.95 -13.08 7.14
N PRO A 169 2.54 -13.42 8.29
CA PRO A 169 3.32 -14.64 8.47
C PRO A 169 2.56 -15.91 8.11
N VAL A 170 1.31 -16.07 8.52
CA VAL A 170 0.46 -17.22 8.17
C VAL A 170 0.25 -17.31 6.66
N MET A 171 -0.10 -16.19 6.01
CA MET A 171 -0.26 -16.14 4.55
C MET A 171 1.01 -16.59 3.84
N ALA A 172 2.17 -16.06 4.23
CA ALA A 172 3.44 -16.41 3.62
C ALA A 172 3.80 -17.89 3.86
N TYR A 173 3.57 -18.40 5.07
CA TYR A 173 3.81 -19.79 5.41
C TYR A 173 2.94 -20.73 4.55
N GLU A 174 1.62 -20.49 4.49
CA GLU A 174 0.72 -21.34 3.72
C GLU A 174 1.01 -21.27 2.20
N ALA A 175 1.35 -20.10 1.68
CA ALA A 175 1.71 -19.92 0.27
C ALA A 175 3.00 -20.67 -0.10
N LEU A 176 3.99 -20.70 0.80
CA LEU A 176 5.30 -21.29 0.54
C LEU A 176 5.44 -22.75 1.05
N ARG A 177 4.46 -23.25 1.79
CA ARG A 177 4.47 -24.61 2.36
C ARG A 177 4.80 -25.73 1.37
N PRO A 178 4.33 -25.70 0.12
CA PRO A 178 4.69 -26.74 -0.87
C PRO A 178 6.17 -26.76 -1.26
N TYR A 179 6.92 -25.71 -0.92
CA TYR A 179 8.34 -25.54 -1.24
C TYR A 179 9.26 -25.70 -0.02
N ALA A 180 8.71 -26.01 1.15
CA ALA A 180 9.45 -26.13 2.42
C ALA A 180 10.07 -27.54 2.58
#